data_8bcb6e7c7e660318068c2df969b66e96
#
_entry.id   8bcb6e7c7e660318068c2df969b66e96
#
_cell.length_a   1.000
_cell.length_b   1.000
_cell.length_c   1.000
_cell.angle_alpha   90.00
_cell.angle_beta   90.00
_cell.angle_gamma   90.00
#
_symmetry.space_group_name_H-M   'P 1'
#
loop_
_entity.id
_entity.type
_entity.pdbx_description
1 polymer ?
#
loop_
_entity_poly.entity_id
_entity_poly.type
_entity_poly.pdbx_seq_one_letter_code
_entity_poly.pdbx_strand_id
1 'polypeptide(L)'
;DSIAVADTGAYIDCSSSSADSFTAGLRFGMVLGYSNTLYKSTFTNCASSGLATDASGMAVIGGICGTCQQDRFEHCVNQTTVRTAGVAGGIAGYIEHVVGAHECYFRYCDNLGDISGVCAGGISGFGGSYLPARYERGGRTGTNISYCRNRGAITSAYIGGGLTGVCDAFVITNSENYGTVSSTTLAKISSYPASHYETLMLAAERSVGGLIGACIPIGRKAASYYDPICTIFN
;
A
#
# COMPACT_ATOMS: atom_id res chain seq x y z
N ASP A 1 0.34 -11.05 15.64
CA ASP A 1 -1.03 -11.48 15.41
C ASP A 1 -1.81 -10.36 14.71
N SER A 2 -2.36 -10.63 13.54
CA SER A 2 -3.20 -9.68 12.84
C SER A 2 -4.61 -9.69 13.44
N ILE A 3 -5.13 -8.51 13.74
CA ILE A 3 -6.51 -8.35 14.16
C ILE A 3 -7.34 -8.08 12.92
N ALA A 4 -8.31 -8.94 12.62
CA ALA A 4 -9.31 -8.67 11.59
C ALA A 4 -10.48 -7.93 12.25
N VAL A 5 -10.79 -6.74 11.71
CA VAL A 5 -11.96 -5.97 12.15
C VAL A 5 -13.07 -6.16 11.13
N ALA A 6 -14.20 -6.68 11.57
CA ALA A 6 -15.34 -6.98 10.70
C ALA A 6 -16.32 -5.82 10.54
N ASP A 7 -16.24 -4.82 11.42
CA ASP A 7 -17.16 -3.67 11.47
C ASP A 7 -16.45 -2.34 11.33
N THR A 8 -17.21 -1.28 11.12
CA THR A 8 -16.71 0.09 11.07
C THR A 8 -15.94 0.42 12.34
N GLY A 9 -14.66 0.70 12.22
CA GLY A 9 -13.79 1.09 13.31
C GLY A 9 -13.38 2.55 13.21
N ALA A 10 -13.19 3.20 14.35
CA ALA A 10 -12.57 4.52 14.44
C ALA A 10 -11.30 4.42 15.28
N TYR A 11 -10.16 4.78 14.70
CA TYR A 11 -8.85 4.81 15.34
C TYR A 11 -8.43 6.27 15.41
N ILE A 12 -8.58 6.87 16.57
CA ILE A 12 -8.32 8.30 16.80
C ILE A 12 -7.18 8.44 17.79
N ASP A 13 -6.20 9.30 17.47
CA ASP A 13 -5.03 9.58 18.30
C ASP A 13 -4.29 8.29 18.71
N CYS A 14 -4.23 7.30 17.82
CA CYS A 14 -3.55 6.04 18.08
C CYS A 14 -2.05 6.18 17.84
N SER A 15 -1.25 5.62 18.74
CA SER A 15 0.19 5.50 18.54
C SER A 15 0.67 4.09 18.84
N SER A 16 1.67 3.66 18.11
CA SER A 16 2.35 2.39 18.32
C SER A 16 3.84 2.54 18.07
N SER A 17 4.64 1.90 18.89
CA SER A 17 6.10 1.86 18.74
C SER A 17 6.63 0.46 19.02
N SER A 18 7.65 0.05 18.32
CA SER A 18 8.37 -1.19 18.60
C SER A 18 9.85 -1.03 18.26
N ALA A 19 10.69 -1.56 19.12
CA ALA A 19 12.13 -1.69 18.88
C ALA A 19 12.51 -3.08 18.36
N ASP A 20 11.57 -4.03 18.39
CA ASP A 20 11.82 -5.43 18.07
C ASP A 20 11.42 -5.74 16.61
N SER A 21 12.12 -6.72 16.04
CA SER A 21 11.71 -7.32 14.76
C SER A 21 10.55 -8.28 15.00
N PHE A 22 9.51 -8.16 14.19
CA PHE A 22 8.41 -9.11 14.20
C PHE A 22 8.58 -10.12 13.07
N THR A 23 8.33 -11.38 13.37
CA THR A 23 8.00 -12.34 12.33
C THR A 23 6.52 -12.09 12.02
N ALA A 24 6.28 -11.25 11.03
CA ALA A 24 4.93 -10.89 10.66
C ALA A 24 4.22 -12.09 10.04
N GLY A 25 2.95 -12.23 10.37
CA GLY A 25 2.05 -13.01 9.56
C GLY A 25 1.91 -12.40 8.15
N LEU A 26 0.99 -12.92 7.35
CA LEU A 26 0.79 -12.44 5.96
C LEU A 26 0.42 -10.94 5.86
N ARG A 27 -0.10 -10.35 6.92
CA ARG A 27 -0.55 -8.94 6.95
C ARG A 27 -0.22 -8.32 8.29
N PHE A 28 0.53 -7.24 8.29
CA PHE A 28 0.96 -6.57 9.49
C PHE A 28 0.90 -5.04 9.35
N GLY A 29 0.36 -4.37 10.34
CA GLY A 29 0.41 -2.92 10.53
C GLY A 29 0.65 -2.61 11.99
N MET A 30 1.37 -1.54 12.29
CA MET A 30 1.67 -1.17 13.69
C MET A 30 0.40 -0.83 14.49
N VAL A 31 -0.64 -0.34 13.83
CA VAL A 31 -1.95 -0.05 14.44
C VAL A 31 -2.94 -1.18 14.14
N LEU A 32 -3.04 -1.62 12.89
CA LEU A 32 -3.97 -2.65 12.48
C LEU A 32 -3.38 -3.54 11.38
N GLY A 33 -3.42 -4.85 11.55
CA GLY A 33 -2.94 -5.80 10.54
C GLY A 33 -3.83 -5.86 9.30
N TYR A 34 -5.15 -5.91 9.49
CA TYR A 34 -6.11 -6.05 8.40
C TYR A 34 -7.45 -5.38 8.71
N SER A 35 -7.87 -4.51 7.85
CA SER A 35 -9.20 -3.92 7.84
C SER A 35 -10.01 -4.53 6.69
N ASN A 36 -11.00 -5.33 7.04
CA ASN A 36 -11.95 -5.93 6.08
C ASN A 36 -13.35 -5.42 6.44
N THR A 37 -13.65 -4.24 6.00
CA THR A 37 -14.92 -3.63 6.34
C THR A 37 -15.77 -3.42 5.08
N LEU A 38 -17.01 -3.89 5.14
CA LEU A 38 -18.06 -3.45 4.22
C LEU A 38 -18.39 -1.97 4.46
N TYR A 39 -17.89 -1.38 5.55
CA TYR A 39 -18.12 -0.02 6.00
C TYR A 39 -16.79 0.63 6.34
N LYS A 40 -16.65 1.92 6.05
CA LYS A 40 -15.44 2.70 6.19
C LYS A 40 -14.88 2.70 7.62
N SER A 41 -13.67 2.21 7.80
CA SER A 41 -12.90 2.53 9.02
C SER A 41 -12.18 3.87 8.84
N THR A 42 -11.99 4.58 9.95
CA THR A 42 -11.30 5.87 9.96
C THR A 42 -10.11 5.80 10.91
N PHE A 43 -8.96 6.18 10.39
CA PHE A 43 -7.71 6.34 11.14
C PHE A 43 -7.38 7.83 11.15
N THR A 44 -7.43 8.47 12.31
CA THR A 44 -7.18 9.90 12.45
C THR A 44 -6.08 10.14 13.47
N ASN A 45 -5.10 10.97 13.12
CA ASN A 45 -3.94 11.30 13.97
C ASN A 45 -3.18 10.06 14.48
N CYS A 46 -3.21 8.95 13.72
CA CYS A 46 -2.49 7.76 14.13
C CYS A 46 -1.00 7.89 13.80
N ALA A 47 -0.17 7.45 14.73
CA ALA A 47 1.28 7.48 14.56
C ALA A 47 1.91 6.11 14.84
N SER A 48 2.99 5.81 14.12
CA SER A 48 3.78 4.60 14.35
C SER A 48 5.27 4.91 14.31
N SER A 49 6.05 4.17 15.09
CA SER A 49 7.50 4.29 15.11
C SER A 49 8.17 2.94 15.40
N GLY A 50 9.46 2.83 15.09
CA GLY A 50 10.25 1.65 15.38
C GLY A 50 10.63 0.85 14.12
N LEU A 51 10.63 -0.47 14.22
CA LEU A 51 11.06 -1.38 13.16
C LEU A 51 10.06 -2.51 12.97
N ALA A 52 9.57 -2.68 11.75
CA ALA A 52 8.76 -3.82 11.32
C ALA A 52 9.52 -4.59 10.25
N THR A 53 9.85 -5.84 10.54
CA THR A 53 10.59 -6.70 9.60
C THR A 53 9.88 -8.02 9.38
N ASP A 54 9.99 -8.55 8.16
CA ASP A 54 9.58 -9.90 7.83
C ASP A 54 10.65 -10.59 6.98
N ALA A 55 11.13 -11.71 7.50
CA ALA A 55 12.13 -12.55 6.81
C ALA A 55 11.47 -13.64 5.94
N SER A 56 10.17 -13.89 6.06
CA SER A 56 9.48 -14.96 5.33
C SER A 56 9.28 -14.64 3.84
N GLY A 57 9.35 -13.37 3.49
CA GLY A 57 9.22 -12.91 2.11
C GLY A 57 7.78 -12.84 1.61
N MET A 58 6.78 -13.06 2.46
CA MET A 58 5.38 -13.11 2.07
C MET A 58 4.49 -12.06 2.75
N ALA A 59 5.07 -11.27 3.66
CA ALA A 59 4.28 -10.32 4.42
C ALA A 59 3.92 -9.06 3.63
N VAL A 60 2.71 -8.61 3.88
CA VAL A 60 2.23 -7.27 3.53
C VAL A 60 2.34 -6.41 4.78
N ILE A 61 3.21 -5.43 4.75
CA ILE A 61 3.48 -4.57 5.90
C ILE A 61 3.15 -3.12 5.58
N GLY A 62 2.35 -2.49 6.44
CA GLY A 62 2.15 -1.05 6.46
C GLY A 62 2.58 -0.46 7.79
N GLY A 63 3.09 0.76 7.79
CA GLY A 63 3.45 1.44 9.03
C GLY A 63 2.25 1.67 9.95
N ILE A 64 1.08 1.92 9.40
CA ILE A 64 -0.18 2.05 10.17
C ILE A 64 -1.05 0.83 9.98
N CYS A 65 -1.38 0.47 8.73
CA CYS A 65 -2.27 -0.64 8.41
C CYS A 65 -1.63 -1.59 7.39
N GLY A 66 -1.65 -2.90 7.67
CA GLY A 66 -1.10 -3.89 6.76
C GLY A 66 -1.90 -3.96 5.46
N THR A 67 -3.19 -4.28 5.55
CA THR A 67 -4.12 -4.30 4.42
C THR A 67 -5.39 -3.55 4.77
N CYS A 68 -5.84 -2.68 3.89
CA CYS A 68 -7.06 -1.89 4.06
C CYS A 68 -8.00 -2.02 2.86
N GLN A 69 -9.29 -1.79 3.14
CA GLN A 69 -10.37 -1.72 2.16
C GLN A 69 -11.24 -0.52 2.53
N GLN A 70 -11.60 0.34 1.60
CA GLN A 70 -12.57 1.44 1.82
C GLN A 70 -12.29 2.34 3.04
N ASP A 71 -11.07 2.36 3.52
CA ASP A 71 -10.70 3.04 4.76
C ASP A 71 -10.26 4.48 4.50
N ARG A 72 -10.35 5.29 5.53
CA ARG A 72 -9.91 6.69 5.52
C ARG A 72 -8.77 6.89 6.51
N PHE A 73 -7.66 7.42 6.01
CA PHE A 73 -6.49 7.79 6.79
C PHE A 73 -6.32 9.31 6.72
N GLU A 74 -6.40 9.99 7.85
CA GLU A 74 -6.25 11.43 7.95
C GLU A 74 -5.21 11.79 9.02
N HIS A 75 -4.26 12.65 8.65
CA HIS A 75 -3.20 13.11 9.55
C HIS A 75 -2.39 11.99 10.21
N CYS A 76 -2.24 10.87 9.51
CA CYS A 76 -1.45 9.75 10.03
C CYS A 76 0.04 9.92 9.70
N VAL A 77 0.90 9.54 10.64
CA VAL A 77 2.35 9.69 10.51
C VAL A 77 3.04 8.35 10.74
N ASN A 78 3.77 7.87 9.73
CA ASN A 78 4.65 6.72 9.89
C ASN A 78 6.09 7.16 10.13
N GLN A 79 6.67 6.71 11.23
CA GLN A 79 8.11 6.78 11.52
C GLN A 79 8.74 5.37 11.62
N THR A 80 7.95 4.33 11.34
CA THR A 80 8.42 2.95 11.36
C THR A 80 9.28 2.68 10.14
N THR A 81 10.47 2.13 10.35
CA THR A 81 11.22 1.50 9.26
C THR A 81 10.57 0.16 8.93
N VAL A 82 10.15 0.00 7.68
CA VAL A 82 9.51 -1.23 7.20
C VAL A 82 10.47 -1.98 6.28
N ARG A 83 10.72 -3.26 6.57
CA ARG A 83 11.56 -4.14 5.74
C ARG A 83 10.89 -5.49 5.55
N THR A 84 10.55 -5.82 4.31
CA THR A 84 9.97 -7.12 3.96
C THR A 84 10.45 -7.55 2.59
N ALA A 85 10.49 -8.85 2.33
CA ALA A 85 10.62 -9.35 0.97
C ALA A 85 9.25 -9.46 0.25
N GLY A 86 8.19 -8.91 0.82
CA GLY A 86 6.85 -8.80 0.27
C GLY A 86 6.48 -7.38 -0.14
N VAL A 87 5.28 -6.94 0.23
CA VAL A 87 4.73 -5.62 -0.08
C VAL A 87 4.89 -4.69 1.12
N ALA A 88 5.47 -3.52 0.92
CA ALA A 88 5.75 -2.55 1.96
C ALA A 88 5.16 -1.17 1.65
N GLY A 89 4.44 -0.59 2.60
CA GLY A 89 3.94 0.77 2.52
C GLY A 89 4.17 1.55 3.82
N GLY A 90 4.37 2.86 3.69
CA GLY A 90 4.56 3.70 4.88
C GLY A 90 3.29 3.83 5.71
N ILE A 91 2.15 4.02 5.09
CA ILE A 91 0.85 4.07 5.77
C ILE A 91 0.13 2.73 5.62
N ALA A 92 -0.10 2.26 4.39
CA ALA A 92 -0.77 0.99 4.12
C ALA A 92 0.11 0.11 3.24
N GLY A 93 0.26 -1.17 3.61
CA GLY A 93 0.97 -2.14 2.78
C GLY A 93 0.22 -2.43 1.49
N TYR A 94 -1.02 -2.87 1.61
CA TYR A 94 -1.89 -3.20 0.49
C TYR A 94 -3.26 -2.52 0.62
N ILE A 95 -3.71 -1.95 -0.48
CA ILE A 95 -5.05 -1.40 -0.61
C ILE A 95 -5.85 -2.33 -1.52
N GLU A 96 -6.78 -3.04 -0.95
CA GLU A 96 -7.63 -3.95 -1.69
C GLU A 96 -8.86 -3.21 -2.23
N HIS A 97 -8.97 -3.13 -3.53
CA HIS A 97 -10.14 -2.57 -4.19
C HIS A 97 -11.24 -3.62 -4.31
N VAL A 98 -12.37 -3.38 -3.69
CA VAL A 98 -13.53 -4.28 -3.69
C VAL A 98 -14.64 -3.69 -4.57
N VAL A 99 -15.26 -4.55 -5.38
CA VAL A 99 -16.35 -4.14 -6.28
C VAL A 99 -17.56 -3.62 -5.51
N GLY A 100 -18.07 -2.48 -5.92
CA GLY A 100 -19.24 -1.84 -5.29
C GLY A 100 -18.95 -1.15 -3.96
N ALA A 101 -17.69 -1.12 -3.58
CA ALA A 101 -17.23 -0.50 -2.35
C ALA A 101 -16.93 1.00 -2.50
N HIS A 102 -16.62 1.66 -1.41
CA HIS A 102 -16.19 3.05 -1.40
C HIS A 102 -14.69 3.17 -1.65
N GLU A 103 -14.24 4.37 -2.03
CA GLU A 103 -12.82 4.67 -2.22
C GLU A 103 -12.04 4.63 -0.90
N CYS A 104 -10.76 4.22 -0.97
CA CYS A 104 -9.79 4.49 0.08
C CYS A 104 -9.29 5.94 0.00
N TYR A 105 -9.13 6.59 1.14
CA TYR A 105 -8.65 7.96 1.22
C TYR A 105 -7.44 8.07 2.14
N PHE A 106 -6.38 8.67 1.60
CA PHE A 106 -5.21 9.09 2.37
C PHE A 106 -5.10 10.61 2.25
N ARG A 107 -5.21 11.31 3.36
CA ARG A 107 -5.20 12.77 3.38
C ARG A 107 -4.31 13.30 4.50
N TYR A 108 -3.40 14.21 4.13
CA TYR A 108 -2.44 14.80 5.08
C TYR A 108 -1.62 13.73 5.83
N CYS A 109 -1.27 12.63 5.17
CA CYS A 109 -0.46 11.58 5.77
C CYS A 109 1.00 11.76 5.38
N ASP A 110 1.88 11.55 6.36
CA ASP A 110 3.33 11.67 6.18
C ASP A 110 4.02 10.33 6.45
N ASN A 111 4.89 9.93 5.54
CA ASN A 111 5.85 8.86 5.79
C ASN A 111 7.25 9.45 6.02
N LEU A 112 7.80 9.19 7.20
CA LEU A 112 9.17 9.58 7.62
C LEU A 112 10.08 8.36 7.74
N GLY A 113 9.52 7.16 7.80
CA GLY A 113 10.27 5.90 7.93
C GLY A 113 10.78 5.38 6.59
N ASP A 114 11.90 4.68 6.61
CA ASP A 114 12.44 4.00 5.42
C ASP A 114 11.62 2.76 5.10
N ILE A 115 11.28 2.58 3.83
CA ILE A 115 10.44 1.50 3.36
C ILE A 115 11.20 0.62 2.37
N SER A 116 11.25 -0.67 2.65
CA SER A 116 11.91 -1.65 1.79
C SER A 116 11.02 -2.88 1.54
N GLY A 117 10.85 -3.24 0.27
CA GLY A 117 10.02 -4.38 -0.13
C GLY A 117 10.25 -4.80 -1.57
N VAL A 118 9.58 -5.85 -2.00
CA VAL A 118 9.53 -6.20 -3.43
C VAL A 118 8.71 -5.17 -4.19
N CYS A 119 7.52 -4.85 -3.65
CA CYS A 119 6.77 -3.64 -4.00
C CYS A 119 6.83 -2.69 -2.82
N ALA A 120 7.29 -1.46 -3.03
CA ALA A 120 7.45 -0.49 -1.97
C ALA A 120 6.92 0.89 -2.36
N GLY A 121 6.26 1.56 -1.40
CA GLY A 121 5.79 2.93 -1.58
C GLY A 121 5.69 3.69 -0.26
N GLY A 122 5.89 5.00 -0.31
CA GLY A 122 5.90 5.84 0.88
C GLY A 122 4.54 5.94 1.57
N ILE A 123 3.46 5.90 0.83
CA ILE A 123 2.09 5.87 1.38
C ILE A 123 1.52 4.46 1.26
N SER A 124 1.55 3.86 0.06
CA SER A 124 1.08 2.49 -0.12
C SER A 124 2.04 1.65 -0.95
N GLY A 125 2.24 0.39 -0.57
CA GLY A 125 3.07 -0.53 -1.34
C GLY A 125 2.38 -0.97 -2.62
N PHE A 126 1.13 -1.37 -2.52
CA PHE A 126 0.34 -1.91 -3.62
C PHE A 126 -1.13 -1.53 -3.47
N GLY A 127 -1.76 -1.12 -4.56
CA GLY A 127 -3.19 -0.88 -4.58
C GLY A 127 -3.82 -1.46 -5.84
N GLY A 128 -4.87 -2.27 -5.66
CA GLY A 128 -5.57 -2.88 -6.77
C GLY A 128 -6.60 -3.92 -6.35
N SER A 129 -7.33 -4.45 -7.30
CA SER A 129 -8.32 -5.49 -7.04
C SER A 129 -7.71 -6.89 -7.09
N TYR A 130 -7.99 -7.67 -6.07
CA TYR A 130 -7.58 -9.07 -6.00
C TYR A 130 -8.39 -10.00 -6.95
N LEU A 131 -9.59 -9.60 -7.35
CA LEU A 131 -10.49 -10.45 -8.12
C LEU A 131 -10.56 -10.03 -9.59
N PRO A 132 -10.05 -10.86 -10.51
CA PRO A 132 -10.08 -10.54 -11.95
C PRO A 132 -11.47 -10.60 -12.60
N ALA A 133 -12.53 -10.98 -11.89
CA ALA A 133 -13.70 -11.55 -12.56
C ALA A 133 -15.03 -10.80 -12.39
N ARG A 134 -15.16 -9.75 -11.58
CA ARG A 134 -16.49 -9.18 -11.35
C ARG A 134 -16.57 -7.66 -11.37
N TYR A 135 -16.02 -7.03 -12.40
CA TYR A 135 -16.38 -5.65 -12.71
C TYR A 135 -17.74 -5.63 -13.45
N GLU A 136 -18.78 -6.03 -12.78
CA GLU A 136 -20.14 -5.82 -13.28
C GLU A 136 -20.65 -4.48 -12.74
N ARG A 137 -20.77 -3.52 -13.66
CA ARG A 137 -21.66 -2.35 -13.62
C ARG A 137 -21.90 -1.71 -12.24
N GLY A 138 -20.96 -1.02 -11.72
CA GLY A 138 -21.19 -0.20 -10.53
C GLY A 138 -19.90 0.48 -10.10
N GLY A 139 -19.89 1.78 -10.09
CA GLY A 139 -18.88 2.72 -9.69
C GLY A 139 -17.52 2.16 -9.25
N ARG A 140 -16.46 2.67 -9.86
CA ARG A 140 -15.10 2.26 -9.53
C ARG A 140 -14.78 2.68 -8.11
N THR A 141 -14.31 1.72 -7.34
CA THR A 141 -13.58 2.04 -6.13
C THR A 141 -12.15 2.31 -6.51
N GLY A 142 -11.68 3.49 -6.18
CA GLY A 142 -10.32 3.91 -6.40
C GLY A 142 -9.62 4.21 -5.09
N THR A 143 -8.42 4.73 -5.18
CA THR A 143 -7.69 5.28 -4.06
C THR A 143 -7.40 6.74 -4.30
N ASN A 144 -7.68 7.57 -3.32
CA ASN A 144 -7.36 8.99 -3.35
C ASN A 144 -6.21 9.27 -2.37
N ILE A 145 -5.10 9.78 -2.88
CA ILE A 145 -3.96 10.25 -2.10
C ILE A 145 -3.86 11.75 -2.27
N SER A 146 -4.11 12.52 -1.20
CA SER A 146 -4.11 13.97 -1.27
C SER A 146 -3.36 14.61 -0.11
N TYR A 147 -2.53 15.61 -0.44
CA TYR A 147 -1.72 16.33 0.56
C TYR A 147 -0.83 15.41 1.40
N CYS A 148 -0.41 14.28 0.82
CA CYS A 148 0.46 13.31 1.47
C CYS A 148 1.92 13.54 1.10
N ARG A 149 2.83 13.16 1.99
CA ARG A 149 4.27 13.33 1.76
C ARG A 149 5.05 12.08 2.14
N ASN A 150 6.03 11.77 1.32
CA ASN A 150 7.07 10.82 1.68
C ASN A 150 8.40 11.55 1.90
N ARG A 151 9.05 11.28 3.02
CA ARG A 151 10.41 11.76 3.34
C ARG A 151 11.39 10.61 3.60
N GLY A 152 10.89 9.41 3.84
CA GLY A 152 11.71 8.22 4.01
C GLY A 152 12.28 7.70 2.69
N ALA A 153 13.39 6.98 2.76
CA ALA A 153 13.95 6.31 1.61
C ALA A 153 13.09 5.10 1.19
N ILE A 154 12.85 4.95 -0.10
CA ILE A 154 12.15 3.81 -0.67
C ILE A 154 13.16 2.93 -1.40
N THR A 155 13.22 1.66 -1.00
CA THR A 155 14.08 0.67 -1.63
C THR A 155 13.23 -0.51 -2.09
N SER A 156 13.22 -0.80 -3.38
CA SER A 156 12.43 -1.90 -3.93
C SER A 156 13.28 -2.92 -4.65
N ALA A 157 12.86 -4.18 -4.59
CA ALA A 157 13.46 -5.21 -5.40
C ALA A 157 12.89 -5.26 -6.82
N TYR A 158 11.63 -4.87 -6.98
CA TYR A 158 10.93 -4.86 -8.26
C TYR A 158 10.30 -3.52 -8.59
N ILE A 159 9.33 -3.08 -7.80
CA ILE A 159 8.55 -1.89 -8.11
C ILE A 159 8.58 -0.94 -6.92
N GLY A 160 9.10 0.25 -7.13
CA GLY A 160 9.21 1.27 -6.10
C GLY A 160 8.69 2.62 -6.56
N GLY A 161 7.87 3.24 -5.73
CA GLY A 161 7.41 4.61 -5.95
C GLY A 161 7.49 5.45 -4.69
N GLY A 162 7.75 6.73 -4.85
CA GLY A 162 7.88 7.64 -3.70
C GLY A 162 6.60 7.74 -2.87
N LEU A 163 5.44 7.64 -3.50
CA LEU A 163 4.15 7.59 -2.82
C LEU A 163 3.51 6.21 -2.89
N THR A 164 3.47 5.58 -4.07
CA THR A 164 2.90 4.24 -4.24
C THR A 164 3.75 3.37 -5.14
N GLY A 165 3.98 2.12 -4.74
CA GLY A 165 4.69 1.16 -5.56
C GLY A 165 3.88 0.80 -6.80
N VAL A 166 2.76 0.16 -6.63
CA VAL A 166 1.82 -0.21 -7.70
C VAL A 166 0.49 0.46 -7.48
N CYS A 167 -0.10 0.99 -8.53
CA CYS A 167 -1.44 1.55 -8.49
C CYS A 167 -2.34 1.04 -9.62
N ASP A 168 -3.62 0.87 -9.28
CA ASP A 168 -4.75 0.72 -10.19
C ASP A 168 -5.89 1.61 -9.70
N ALA A 169 -6.39 2.48 -10.56
CA ALA A 169 -7.46 3.43 -10.24
C ALA A 169 -7.11 4.41 -9.08
N PHE A 170 -5.97 5.07 -9.16
CA PHE A 170 -5.55 6.08 -8.18
C PHE A 170 -5.79 7.51 -8.69
N VAL A 171 -6.14 8.39 -7.77
CA VAL A 171 -6.10 9.85 -7.95
C VAL A 171 -5.12 10.41 -6.92
N ILE A 172 -4.07 11.04 -7.40
CA ILE A 172 -3.04 11.66 -6.55
C ILE A 172 -3.05 13.16 -6.77
N THR A 173 -3.27 13.93 -5.69
CA THR A 173 -3.33 15.39 -5.75
C THR A 173 -2.47 16.03 -4.67
N ASN A 174 -1.80 17.13 -4.99
CA ASN A 174 -1.05 17.96 -4.01
C ASN A 174 -0.15 17.13 -3.07
N SER A 175 0.46 16.07 -3.60
CA SER A 175 1.25 15.13 -2.81
C SER A 175 2.68 15.06 -3.32
N GLU A 176 3.63 14.84 -2.43
CA GLU A 176 5.05 15.08 -2.70
C GLU A 176 5.91 13.91 -2.22
N ASN A 177 6.98 13.65 -2.96
CA ASN A 177 8.05 12.77 -2.51
C ASN A 177 9.36 13.54 -2.37
N TYR A 178 9.93 13.56 -1.18
CA TYR A 178 11.24 14.11 -0.87
C TYR A 178 12.28 13.02 -0.59
N GLY A 179 11.82 11.76 -0.39
CA GLY A 179 12.71 10.63 -0.16
C GLY A 179 13.36 10.13 -1.44
N THR A 180 14.49 9.48 -1.31
CA THR A 180 15.12 8.78 -2.41
C THR A 180 14.31 7.54 -2.79
N VAL A 181 14.24 7.21 -4.08
CA VAL A 181 13.64 5.97 -4.56
C VAL A 181 14.71 5.18 -5.32
N SER A 182 14.97 3.96 -4.88
CA SER A 182 16.02 3.12 -5.42
C SER A 182 15.56 1.69 -5.65
N SER A 183 16.21 0.97 -6.56
CA SER A 183 16.01 -0.46 -6.76
C SER A 183 17.26 -1.23 -6.34
N THR A 184 17.04 -2.34 -5.63
CA THR A 184 18.11 -3.30 -5.34
C THR A 184 18.15 -4.39 -6.39
N THR A 185 19.35 -4.83 -6.75
CA THR A 185 19.54 -6.03 -7.57
C THR A 185 19.37 -7.24 -6.68
N LEU A 186 18.14 -7.72 -6.48
CA LEU A 186 17.98 -9.04 -5.88
C LEU A 186 18.19 -10.12 -6.93
N ALA A 187 18.97 -11.15 -6.57
CA ALA A 187 19.01 -12.41 -7.31
C ALA A 187 17.56 -12.88 -7.54
N LYS A 188 17.32 -13.54 -8.68
CA LYS A 188 16.01 -14.10 -9.07
C LYS A 188 15.26 -14.59 -7.83
N ILE A 189 14.10 -14.03 -7.59
CA ILE A 189 13.18 -14.54 -6.59
C ILE A 189 12.64 -15.86 -7.16
N SER A 190 13.28 -16.95 -6.78
CA SER A 190 13.02 -18.27 -7.35
C SER A 190 11.88 -19.02 -6.68
N SER A 191 11.23 -18.40 -5.70
CA SER A 191 10.17 -19.07 -4.94
C SER A 191 9.18 -18.11 -4.31
N TYR A 192 8.42 -17.38 -5.13
CA TYR A 192 7.13 -16.87 -4.66
C TYR A 192 6.10 -17.99 -4.83
N PRO A 193 5.31 -18.32 -3.81
CA PRO A 193 4.16 -19.16 -4.03
C PRO A 193 3.25 -18.46 -5.05
N ALA A 194 2.71 -19.25 -5.97
CA ALA A 194 1.84 -18.81 -7.06
C ALA A 194 0.57 -18.12 -6.53
N SER A 195 0.73 -16.94 -5.99
CA SER A 195 -0.34 -16.03 -5.66
C SER A 195 -0.46 -14.99 -6.77
N HIS A 196 -1.61 -14.38 -6.92
CA HIS A 196 -1.93 -13.38 -7.94
C HIS A 196 -0.88 -12.26 -8.12
N TYR A 197 -0.03 -12.03 -7.12
CA TYR A 197 1.09 -11.09 -7.19
C TYR A 197 2.16 -11.50 -8.21
N GLU A 198 2.38 -12.81 -8.44
CA GLU A 198 3.38 -13.27 -9.42
C GLU A 198 3.01 -12.86 -10.82
N THR A 199 1.76 -13.03 -11.22
CA THR A 199 1.33 -12.69 -12.57
C THR A 199 1.44 -11.20 -12.83
N LEU A 200 1.21 -10.38 -11.80
CA LEU A 200 1.33 -8.92 -11.88
C LEU A 200 2.80 -8.47 -11.85
N MET A 201 3.62 -9.12 -11.04
CA MET A 201 5.04 -8.85 -10.93
C MET A 201 5.82 -9.30 -12.16
N LEU A 202 5.44 -10.42 -12.77
CA LEU A 202 6.05 -10.91 -14.01
C LEU A 202 5.68 -10.06 -15.22
N ALA A 203 4.51 -9.41 -15.21
CA ALA A 203 4.07 -8.51 -16.26
C ALA A 203 4.68 -7.10 -16.16
N ALA A 204 5.15 -6.71 -14.97
CA ALA A 204 5.84 -5.46 -14.75
C ALA A 204 7.35 -5.69 -14.78
N GLU A 205 8.02 -5.17 -15.77
CA GLU A 205 9.47 -5.00 -15.71
C GLU A 205 9.82 -4.18 -14.45
N ARG A 206 11.05 -4.35 -13.93
CA ARG A 206 11.52 -3.55 -12.80
C ARG A 206 11.27 -2.08 -13.05
N SER A 207 10.52 -1.45 -12.18
CA SER A 207 10.12 -0.06 -12.37
C SER A 207 10.29 0.74 -11.07
N VAL A 208 10.90 1.90 -11.21
CA VAL A 208 11.10 2.84 -10.12
C VAL A 208 10.67 4.22 -10.58
N GLY A 209 9.77 4.84 -9.85
CA GLY A 209 9.27 6.18 -10.15
C GLY A 209 9.31 7.12 -8.94
N GLY A 210 9.54 8.39 -9.20
CA GLY A 210 9.60 9.41 -8.13
C GLY A 210 8.32 9.51 -7.31
N LEU A 211 7.16 9.29 -7.92
CA LEU A 211 5.87 9.25 -7.21
C LEU A 211 5.24 7.86 -7.28
N ILE A 212 5.19 7.26 -8.45
CA ILE A 212 4.52 5.99 -8.74
C ILE A 212 5.54 5.05 -9.37
N GLY A 213 5.65 3.83 -8.87
CA GLY A 213 6.50 2.80 -9.44
C GLY A 213 5.92 2.22 -10.72
N ALA A 214 4.68 1.78 -10.69
CA ALA A 214 3.96 1.27 -11.86
C ALA A 214 2.45 1.51 -11.76
N CYS A 215 1.83 1.82 -12.89
CA CYS A 215 0.39 1.81 -13.07
C CYS A 215 -0.01 0.56 -13.85
N ILE A 216 -0.69 -0.37 -13.20
CA ILE A 216 -1.03 -1.65 -13.79
C ILE A 216 -2.55 -1.85 -13.71
N PRO A 217 -3.25 -2.02 -14.83
CA PRO A 217 -4.69 -2.31 -14.80
C PRO A 217 -4.91 -3.74 -14.32
N ILE A 218 -5.26 -3.87 -13.04
CA ILE A 218 -5.47 -5.16 -12.40
C ILE A 218 -6.91 -5.60 -12.61
N GLY A 219 -7.10 -6.80 -13.18
CA GLY A 219 -8.42 -7.42 -13.32
C GLY A 219 -9.31 -6.87 -14.42
N ARG A 220 -8.79 -6.10 -15.36
CA ARG A 220 -9.58 -5.60 -16.49
C ARG A 220 -9.60 -6.62 -17.65
N LYS A 221 -10.77 -7.03 -18.08
CA LYS A 221 -10.92 -7.56 -19.44
C LYS A 221 -10.68 -6.42 -20.42
N ALA A 222 -9.79 -6.64 -21.35
CA ALA A 222 -9.20 -5.66 -22.29
C ALA A 222 -10.17 -4.95 -23.25
N ALA A 223 -11.43 -4.76 -22.95
CA ALA A 223 -12.37 -4.48 -24.03
C ALA A 223 -13.28 -3.27 -23.92
N SER A 224 -13.33 -2.42 -22.93
CA SER A 224 -14.34 -1.36 -23.07
C SER A 224 -14.35 -0.08 -22.23
N TYR A 225 -13.37 0.28 -21.42
CA TYR A 225 -13.48 1.56 -20.70
C TYR A 225 -12.16 2.36 -20.64
N TYR A 226 -12.18 3.56 -21.19
CA TYR A 226 -11.13 4.59 -21.20
C TYR A 226 -11.10 5.40 -19.89
N ASP A 227 -11.15 4.78 -18.74
CA ASP A 227 -10.91 5.55 -17.54
C ASP A 227 -9.43 5.51 -17.15
N PRO A 228 -8.85 6.63 -16.72
CA PRO A 228 -7.45 6.68 -16.37
C PRO A 228 -7.15 5.71 -15.23
N ILE A 229 -6.10 4.94 -15.40
CA ILE A 229 -5.59 4.01 -14.40
C ILE A 229 -5.06 4.78 -13.20
N CYS A 230 -4.47 5.94 -13.47
CA CYS A 230 -3.94 6.84 -12.47
C CYS A 230 -4.00 8.28 -13.01
N THR A 231 -4.42 9.20 -12.15
CA THR A 231 -4.45 10.63 -12.47
C THR A 231 -3.67 11.40 -11.41
N ILE A 232 -2.76 12.27 -11.86
CA ILE A 232 -1.93 13.08 -10.98
C ILE A 232 -2.24 14.55 -11.26
N PHE A 233 -2.55 15.31 -10.22
CA PHE A 233 -2.75 16.75 -10.27
C PHE A 233 -1.86 17.45 -9.23
N ASN A 234 -1.35 18.60 -9.60
CA ASN A 234 -0.72 19.57 -8.70
C ASN A 234 -1.70 20.67 -8.37
#